data_791772aa9a0f96db5656baf074108b76
#
_entry.id   791772aa9a0f96db5656baf074108b76
#
_cell.length_a   1.000
_cell.length_b   1.000
_cell.length_c   1.000
_cell.angle_alpha   90.00
_cell.angle_beta   90.00
_cell.angle_gamma   90.00
#
_symmetry.space_group_name_H-M   'P 1'
#
loop_
_entity.id
_entity.type
_entity.pdbx_description
1 polymer ?
#
loop_
_entity_poly.entity_id
_entity_poly.type
_entity_poly.pdbx_seq_one_letter_code
_entity_poly.pdbx_strand_id
1 'polypeptide(L)'
;MQLEVILPLVAYLVVVFGISVYAMRKRSTGTFLNEYFLGSRSMGGIVLAMTLTATYISASSFIGGPGAAYKYGLGWVLLAMIQLPAVWLSLGILGKKFAILARRYNAVTLNDMLFARYQSRLLVWLASLSLLVAFVGAMTVQFIGGARLLETAAGISFETGLLIFGISIALYTAFGGFRASVLNDTMQGLVMLIGTVVLLIGVVHAAGGLSNAVQTLQTIDPQLVTPQGADDILSPAFMTSFWVLVCFGVIGLPHTAVRCISYKDSKAVHRGIIIGTIVVAILMFGMHLAGALGRAVIPDLTVPDLVIPTLMVKVLPPFAAGIFLAAPMAAIMSTINAQLLQSSATIIKDLYLNIRPDQMQNETRLKRMSAVITLVLGALLLLAAWKPPEMIIWLNLLAFGGLEAVFLWPLVLGLYWERANAKGALSAMIVGGVLYAVLATLNIQYLGFHPIVPSLLLSLLAFLVGNRFGTSVPQATVLTTDK
;
A
#
# COMPACT_ATOMS: atom_id res chain seq x y z
N MET A 1 -30.66 10.72 -1.22
CA MET A 1 -29.79 9.68 -1.83
C MET A 1 -29.79 9.92 -3.33
N GLN A 2 -28.65 10.33 -3.91
CA GLN A 2 -28.57 10.60 -5.36
C GLN A 2 -28.41 9.26 -6.10
N LEU A 3 -29.50 8.70 -6.56
CA LEU A 3 -29.51 7.40 -7.25
C LEU A 3 -28.55 7.39 -8.48
N GLU A 4 -28.42 8.53 -9.12
CA GLU A 4 -27.51 8.73 -10.28
C GLU A 4 -26.04 8.60 -9.92
N VAL A 5 -25.65 8.88 -8.68
CA VAL A 5 -24.28 8.70 -8.17
C VAL A 5 -24.03 7.25 -7.72
N ILE A 6 -25.03 6.64 -7.08
CA ILE A 6 -24.88 5.30 -6.49
C ILE A 6 -24.89 4.22 -7.57
N LEU A 7 -25.75 4.34 -8.58
CA LEU A 7 -25.94 3.31 -9.60
C LEU A 7 -24.64 2.96 -10.36
N PRO A 8 -23.84 3.93 -10.87
CA PRO A 8 -22.56 3.64 -11.50
C PRO A 8 -21.54 3.03 -10.55
N LEU A 9 -21.51 3.46 -9.27
CA LEU A 9 -20.61 2.89 -8.26
C LEU A 9 -20.97 1.43 -7.96
N VAL A 10 -22.24 1.11 -7.85
CA VAL A 10 -22.71 -0.28 -7.69
C VAL A 10 -22.39 -1.12 -8.93
N ALA A 11 -22.59 -0.56 -10.13
CA ALA A 11 -22.22 -1.23 -11.38
C ALA A 11 -20.71 -1.56 -11.42
N TYR A 12 -19.86 -0.62 -11.00
CA TYR A 12 -18.42 -0.88 -10.84
C TYR A 12 -18.14 -2.05 -9.88
N LEU A 13 -18.77 -2.07 -8.71
CA LEU A 13 -18.60 -3.17 -7.75
C LEU A 13 -19.05 -4.51 -8.33
N VAL A 14 -20.16 -4.53 -9.05
CA VAL A 14 -20.65 -5.76 -9.75
C VAL A 14 -19.61 -6.26 -10.76
N VAL A 15 -18.99 -5.36 -11.53
CA VAL A 15 -17.91 -5.73 -12.47
C VAL A 15 -16.72 -6.33 -11.72
N VAL A 16 -16.27 -5.71 -10.64
CA VAL A 16 -15.15 -6.21 -9.80
C VAL A 16 -15.46 -7.60 -9.25
N PHE A 17 -16.66 -7.82 -8.71
CA PHE A 17 -17.10 -9.13 -8.24
C PHE A 17 -17.19 -10.14 -9.38
N GLY A 18 -17.71 -9.73 -10.56
CA GLY A 18 -17.78 -10.57 -11.77
C GLY A 18 -16.41 -11.05 -12.23
N ILE A 19 -15.41 -10.17 -12.27
CA ILE A 19 -14.01 -10.52 -12.58
C ILE A 19 -13.47 -11.53 -11.55
N SER A 20 -13.79 -11.36 -10.28
CA SER A 20 -13.34 -12.27 -9.22
C SER A 20 -13.95 -13.67 -9.38
N VAL A 21 -15.26 -13.77 -9.66
CA VAL A 21 -15.93 -15.03 -9.94
C VAL A 21 -15.36 -15.70 -11.20
N TYR A 22 -15.11 -14.92 -12.25
CA TYR A 22 -14.45 -15.43 -13.48
C TYR A 22 -13.06 -16.02 -13.18
N ALA A 23 -12.23 -15.28 -12.41
CA ALA A 23 -10.90 -15.72 -12.02
C ALA A 23 -10.93 -17.04 -11.23
N MET A 24 -11.90 -17.19 -10.32
CA MET A 24 -12.10 -18.41 -9.52
C MET A 24 -12.47 -19.64 -10.37
N ARG A 25 -13.29 -19.45 -11.40
CA ARG A 25 -13.77 -20.55 -12.28
C ARG A 25 -12.69 -21.08 -13.22
N LYS A 26 -11.64 -20.29 -13.48
CA LYS A 26 -10.55 -20.70 -14.36
C LYS A 26 -9.68 -21.74 -13.63
N ARG A 27 -9.55 -22.95 -14.19
CA ARG A 27 -8.82 -24.07 -13.60
C ARG A 27 -7.39 -23.66 -13.22
N SER A 28 -7.00 -24.00 -11.99
CA SER A 28 -5.63 -23.88 -11.50
C SER A 28 -4.77 -25.00 -12.12
N THR A 29 -3.56 -24.65 -12.56
CA THR A 29 -2.58 -25.61 -13.11
C THR A 29 -1.46 -25.92 -12.12
N GLY A 30 -1.45 -25.27 -10.94
CA GLY A 30 -0.45 -25.41 -9.89
C GLY A 30 -1.03 -25.78 -8.52
N THR A 31 -0.14 -25.79 -7.51
CA THR A 31 -0.58 -25.98 -6.13
C THR A 31 -1.39 -24.79 -5.62
N PHE A 32 -2.32 -25.02 -4.69
CA PHE A 32 -3.15 -23.97 -4.10
C PHE A 32 -2.32 -22.77 -3.62
N LEU A 33 -1.21 -23.00 -2.92
CA LEU A 33 -0.38 -21.94 -2.39
C LEU A 33 0.21 -21.03 -3.49
N ASN A 34 0.74 -21.62 -4.56
CA ASN A 34 1.32 -20.85 -5.67
C ASN A 34 0.27 -20.09 -6.46
N GLU A 35 -0.88 -20.70 -6.74
CA GLU A 35 -1.96 -20.06 -7.49
C GLU A 35 -2.67 -18.98 -6.68
N TYR A 36 -3.01 -19.29 -5.43
CA TYR A 36 -3.81 -18.41 -4.59
C TYR A 36 -3.02 -17.21 -4.07
N PHE A 37 -1.70 -17.34 -3.84
CA PHE A 37 -0.87 -16.28 -3.28
C PHE A 37 0.11 -15.63 -4.26
N LEU A 38 0.40 -16.24 -5.46
CA LEU A 38 1.35 -15.69 -6.45
C LEU A 38 0.83 -15.64 -7.89
N GLY A 39 -0.30 -16.27 -8.21
CA GLY A 39 -0.87 -16.27 -9.56
C GLY A 39 0.06 -16.84 -10.64
N SER A 40 0.87 -17.87 -10.34
CA SER A 40 1.76 -18.59 -11.26
C SER A 40 2.87 -17.75 -11.90
N ARG A 41 3.22 -16.58 -11.37
CA ARG A 41 4.34 -15.74 -11.83
C ARG A 41 4.31 -15.42 -13.34
N SER A 42 3.16 -15.07 -13.86
CA SER A 42 2.92 -14.92 -15.31
C SER A 42 2.72 -13.46 -15.77
N MET A 43 2.93 -12.45 -14.91
CA MET A 43 2.61 -11.06 -15.21
C MET A 43 3.51 -10.45 -16.28
N GLY A 44 2.89 -9.89 -17.34
CA GLY A 44 3.55 -9.04 -18.32
C GLY A 44 3.77 -7.61 -17.77
N GLY A 45 4.53 -6.77 -18.51
CA GLY A 45 4.97 -5.47 -18.00
C GLY A 45 3.84 -4.50 -17.65
N ILE A 46 2.76 -4.43 -18.44
CA ILE A 46 1.60 -3.58 -18.15
C ILE A 46 0.86 -4.06 -16.91
N VAL A 47 0.59 -5.36 -16.82
CA VAL A 47 -0.07 -5.96 -15.66
C VAL A 47 0.77 -5.76 -14.40
N LEU A 48 2.10 -5.97 -14.49
CA LEU A 48 3.03 -5.72 -13.38
C LEU A 48 2.98 -4.26 -12.92
N ALA A 49 3.04 -3.31 -13.87
CA ALA A 49 2.97 -1.88 -13.56
C ALA A 49 1.66 -1.53 -12.84
N MET A 50 0.54 -1.96 -13.41
CA MET A 50 -0.79 -1.63 -12.88
C MET A 50 -1.04 -2.28 -11.52
N THR A 51 -0.73 -3.58 -11.34
CA THR A 51 -0.93 -4.23 -10.04
C THR A 51 0.01 -3.70 -8.96
N LEU A 52 1.29 -3.39 -9.30
CA LEU A 52 2.21 -2.79 -8.35
C LEU A 52 1.75 -1.38 -7.94
N THR A 53 1.38 -0.55 -8.92
CA THR A 53 0.84 0.79 -8.69
C THR A 53 -0.45 0.72 -7.88
N ALA A 54 -1.41 -0.08 -8.29
CA ALA A 54 -2.69 -0.22 -7.59
C ALA A 54 -2.54 -0.75 -6.16
N THR A 55 -1.53 -1.57 -5.89
CA THR A 55 -1.23 -2.05 -4.53
C THR A 55 -0.54 -1.00 -3.67
N TYR A 56 0.31 -0.17 -4.26
CA TYR A 56 1.02 0.91 -3.58
C TYR A 56 0.12 2.12 -3.33
N ILE A 57 -0.68 2.50 -4.33
CA ILE A 57 -1.66 3.59 -4.26
C ILE A 57 -2.88 3.11 -3.45
N SER A 58 -3.21 3.81 -2.38
CA SER A 58 -4.16 3.36 -1.35
C SER A 58 -5.18 4.44 -0.97
N ALA A 59 -6.00 4.19 0.05
CA ALA A 59 -6.83 5.22 0.68
C ALA A 59 -6.00 6.43 1.10
N SER A 60 -4.78 6.21 1.59
CA SER A 60 -3.88 7.30 1.96
C SER A 60 -3.53 8.20 0.76
N SER A 61 -3.38 7.64 -0.44
CA SER A 61 -3.04 8.40 -1.65
C SER A 61 -4.25 9.10 -2.31
N PHE A 62 -5.46 8.54 -2.15
CA PHE A 62 -6.68 9.07 -2.79
C PHE A 62 -7.61 9.84 -1.85
N ILE A 63 -7.44 9.65 -0.55
CA ILE A 63 -8.26 10.28 0.50
C ILE A 63 -7.37 11.09 1.44
N GLY A 64 -6.47 10.43 2.19
CA GLY A 64 -5.69 11.06 3.24
C GLY A 64 -4.66 12.08 2.75
N GLY A 65 -3.90 11.76 1.70
CA GLY A 65 -2.91 12.68 1.12
C GLY A 65 -3.53 13.91 0.48
N PRO A 66 -4.56 13.77 -0.36
CA PRO A 66 -5.33 14.92 -0.84
C PRO A 66 -6.00 15.70 0.30
N GLY A 67 -6.47 15.05 1.36
CA GLY A 67 -6.95 15.70 2.59
C GLY A 67 -5.87 16.55 3.26
N ALA A 68 -4.65 16.02 3.35
CA ALA A 68 -3.51 16.76 3.85
C ALA A 68 -3.12 17.93 2.91
N ALA A 69 -3.18 17.73 1.59
CA ALA A 69 -2.95 18.80 0.63
C ALA A 69 -4.03 19.90 0.73
N TYR A 70 -5.28 19.53 0.99
CA TYR A 70 -6.36 20.48 1.27
C TYR A 70 -6.07 21.30 2.54
N LYS A 71 -5.58 20.65 3.60
CA LYS A 71 -5.29 21.29 4.89
C LYS A 71 -4.02 22.16 4.84
N TYR A 72 -2.93 21.63 4.25
CA TYR A 72 -1.60 22.23 4.31
C TYR A 72 -1.17 22.93 3.02
N GLY A 73 -1.90 22.82 1.93
CA GLY A 73 -1.68 23.55 0.70
C GLY A 73 -0.70 22.88 -0.29
N LEU A 74 -0.14 23.71 -1.19
CA LEU A 74 0.69 23.28 -2.34
C LEU A 74 2.02 22.65 -1.91
N GLY A 75 2.56 23.00 -0.75
CA GLY A 75 3.75 22.37 -0.20
C GLY A 75 3.59 20.85 -0.04
N TRP A 76 2.40 20.39 0.35
CA TRP A 76 2.11 18.96 0.47
C TRP A 76 2.08 18.25 -0.90
N VAL A 77 1.71 18.95 -1.98
CA VAL A 77 1.78 18.39 -3.34
C VAL A 77 3.23 18.12 -3.72
N LEU A 78 4.15 19.04 -3.42
CA LEU A 78 5.60 18.82 -3.63
C LEU A 78 6.11 17.64 -2.82
N LEU A 79 5.69 17.53 -1.57
CA LEU A 79 6.04 16.39 -0.70
C LEU A 79 5.55 15.07 -1.30
N ALA A 80 4.33 15.02 -1.84
CA ALA A 80 3.77 13.81 -2.46
C ALA A 80 4.59 13.36 -3.68
N MET A 81 5.21 14.29 -4.41
CA MET A 81 6.04 13.96 -5.58
C MET A 81 7.33 13.20 -5.24
N ILE A 82 7.76 13.20 -3.98
CA ILE A 82 8.87 12.36 -3.48
C ILE A 82 8.61 10.87 -3.72
N GLN A 83 7.36 10.46 -3.87
CA GLN A 83 6.98 9.06 -4.13
C GLN A 83 7.25 8.58 -5.58
N LEU A 84 7.57 9.48 -6.51
CA LEU A 84 7.80 9.14 -7.92
C LEU A 84 8.83 8.01 -8.14
N PRO A 85 9.99 8.00 -7.47
CA PRO A 85 10.98 6.95 -7.65
C PRO A 85 10.60 5.62 -6.98
N ALA A 86 9.56 5.54 -6.17
CA ALA A 86 9.23 4.36 -5.38
C ALA A 86 9.07 3.07 -6.22
N VAL A 87 8.38 3.15 -7.38
CA VAL A 87 8.21 2.01 -8.31
C VAL A 87 9.55 1.61 -8.92
N TRP A 88 10.33 2.58 -9.35
CA TRP A 88 11.65 2.36 -9.92
C TRP A 88 12.60 1.71 -8.90
N LEU A 89 12.64 2.21 -7.67
CA LEU A 89 13.44 1.66 -6.60
C LEU A 89 13.00 0.24 -6.22
N SER A 90 11.70 0.01 -6.04
CA SER A 90 11.16 -1.30 -5.68
C SER A 90 11.49 -2.36 -6.74
N LEU A 91 11.18 -2.11 -8.01
CA LEU A 91 11.49 -3.03 -9.11
C LEU A 91 12.98 -3.10 -9.44
N GLY A 92 13.73 -2.00 -9.30
CA GLY A 92 15.17 -1.96 -9.56
C GLY A 92 15.96 -2.76 -8.51
N ILE A 93 15.60 -2.64 -7.24
CA ILE A 93 16.30 -3.31 -6.14
C ILE A 93 15.76 -4.74 -5.94
N LEU A 94 14.45 -4.92 -5.88
CA LEU A 94 13.87 -6.24 -5.62
C LEU A 94 13.60 -7.03 -6.91
N GLY A 95 13.23 -6.37 -8.00
CA GLY A 95 12.62 -7.01 -9.16
C GLY A 95 13.43 -8.14 -9.75
N LYS A 96 14.76 -8.01 -9.96
CA LYS A 96 15.54 -9.05 -10.63
C LYS A 96 16.08 -10.08 -9.63
N LYS A 97 16.94 -9.65 -8.71
CA LYS A 97 17.65 -10.56 -7.80
C LYS A 97 16.70 -11.29 -6.86
N PHE A 98 15.74 -10.59 -6.31
CA PHE A 98 14.73 -11.17 -5.43
C PHE A 98 13.86 -12.22 -6.14
N ALA A 99 13.43 -11.94 -7.39
CA ALA A 99 12.63 -12.88 -8.16
C ALA A 99 13.39 -14.14 -8.58
N ILE A 100 14.67 -14.03 -8.94
CA ILE A 100 15.54 -15.19 -9.26
C ILE A 100 15.62 -16.10 -8.02
N LEU A 101 15.94 -15.52 -6.85
CA LEU A 101 16.03 -16.26 -5.60
C LEU A 101 14.66 -16.87 -5.21
N ALA A 102 13.58 -16.12 -5.34
CA ALA A 102 12.24 -16.60 -5.03
C ALA A 102 11.84 -17.81 -5.89
N ARG A 103 12.21 -17.83 -7.19
CA ARG A 103 11.98 -18.99 -8.06
C ARG A 103 12.82 -20.19 -7.64
N ARG A 104 14.10 -19.97 -7.33
CA ARG A 104 15.01 -21.04 -6.92
C ARG A 104 14.57 -21.71 -5.62
N TYR A 105 14.13 -20.93 -4.64
CA TYR A 105 13.67 -21.46 -3.34
C TYR A 105 12.17 -21.80 -3.33
N ASN A 106 11.48 -21.66 -4.47
CA ASN A 106 10.03 -21.82 -4.57
C ASN A 106 9.27 -21.01 -3.51
N ALA A 107 9.79 -19.81 -3.19
CA ALA A 107 9.24 -18.95 -2.17
C ALA A 107 7.89 -18.38 -2.60
N VAL A 108 6.91 -18.42 -1.71
CA VAL A 108 5.54 -17.91 -1.90
C VAL A 108 5.32 -16.61 -1.15
N THR A 109 6.00 -16.47 -0.02
CA THR A 109 5.91 -15.29 0.86
C THR A 109 7.26 -14.57 0.95
N LEU A 110 7.25 -13.33 1.46
CA LEU A 110 8.47 -12.63 1.83
C LEU A 110 9.24 -13.41 2.92
N ASN A 111 8.53 -14.02 3.86
CA ASN A 111 9.11 -14.76 4.97
C ASN A 111 9.80 -16.07 4.51
N ASP A 112 9.30 -16.71 3.43
CA ASP A 112 10.03 -17.81 2.78
C ASP A 112 11.40 -17.36 2.28
N MET A 113 11.48 -16.14 1.71
CA MET A 113 12.74 -15.58 1.25
C MET A 113 13.69 -15.27 2.41
N LEU A 114 13.18 -14.70 3.48
CA LEU A 114 13.95 -14.44 4.70
C LEU A 114 14.44 -15.75 5.32
N PHE A 115 13.59 -16.78 5.38
CA PHE A 115 14.00 -18.10 5.84
C PHE A 115 15.07 -18.74 4.95
N ALA A 116 14.87 -18.71 3.63
CA ALA A 116 15.85 -19.23 2.69
C ALA A 116 17.23 -18.55 2.83
N ARG A 117 17.24 -17.25 3.10
CA ARG A 117 18.47 -16.47 3.26
C ARG A 117 19.15 -16.62 4.60
N TYR A 118 18.37 -16.64 5.69
CA TYR A 118 18.93 -16.56 7.06
C TYR A 118 18.84 -17.85 7.85
N GLN A 119 18.08 -18.85 7.39
CA GLN A 119 17.87 -20.16 8.04
C GLN A 119 17.47 -20.03 9.52
N SER A 120 16.66 -19.02 9.85
CA SER A 120 16.24 -18.72 11.23
C SER A 120 14.72 -18.71 11.34
N ARG A 121 14.17 -19.66 12.10
CA ARG A 121 12.74 -19.71 12.44
C ARG A 121 12.30 -18.52 13.29
N LEU A 122 13.16 -18.10 14.25
CA LEU A 122 12.86 -16.94 15.10
C LEU A 122 12.68 -15.67 14.28
N LEU A 123 13.51 -15.49 13.23
CA LEU A 123 13.40 -14.36 12.32
C LEU A 123 12.06 -14.39 11.57
N VAL A 124 11.62 -15.55 11.09
CA VAL A 124 10.32 -15.72 10.42
C VAL A 124 9.16 -15.39 11.38
N TRP A 125 9.22 -15.86 12.63
CA TRP A 125 8.20 -15.55 13.63
C TRP A 125 8.12 -14.04 13.92
N LEU A 126 9.27 -13.40 14.13
CA LEU A 126 9.33 -11.96 14.37
C LEU A 126 8.81 -11.18 13.16
N ALA A 127 9.23 -11.54 11.95
CA ALA A 127 8.76 -10.96 10.70
C ALA A 127 7.24 -11.11 10.54
N SER A 128 6.71 -12.31 10.78
CA SER A 128 5.27 -12.58 10.69
C SER A 128 4.46 -11.74 11.67
N LEU A 129 4.89 -11.67 12.92
CA LEU A 129 4.21 -10.89 13.96
C LEU A 129 4.23 -9.39 13.63
N SER A 130 5.41 -8.85 13.26
CA SER A 130 5.57 -7.44 12.88
C SER A 130 4.70 -7.06 11.68
N LEU A 131 4.64 -7.93 10.67
CA LEU A 131 3.80 -7.75 9.50
C LEU A 131 2.31 -7.68 9.88
N LEU A 132 1.84 -8.64 10.68
CA LEU A 132 0.42 -8.70 11.06
C LEU A 132 0.02 -7.49 11.91
N VAL A 133 0.85 -7.07 12.87
CA VAL A 133 0.59 -5.89 13.71
C VAL A 133 0.51 -4.62 12.86
N ALA A 134 1.49 -4.37 12.01
CA ALA A 134 1.50 -3.16 11.18
C ALA A 134 0.38 -3.17 10.14
N PHE A 135 0.04 -4.34 9.58
CA PHE A 135 -1.06 -4.45 8.63
C PHE A 135 -2.43 -4.18 9.26
N VAL A 136 -2.63 -4.41 10.56
CA VAL A 136 -3.87 -3.97 11.22
C VAL A 136 -4.03 -2.45 11.06
N GLY A 137 -3.00 -1.64 11.33
CA GLY A 137 -3.04 -0.20 11.13
C GLY A 137 -3.28 0.19 9.66
N ALA A 138 -2.49 -0.38 8.74
CA ALA A 138 -2.58 -0.07 7.31
C ALA A 138 -3.95 -0.47 6.71
N MET A 139 -4.50 -1.61 7.09
CA MET A 139 -5.82 -2.06 6.64
C MET A 139 -6.96 -1.25 7.25
N THR A 140 -6.82 -0.82 8.51
CA THR A 140 -7.79 0.07 9.16
C THR A 140 -7.96 1.38 8.37
N VAL A 141 -6.87 1.96 7.85
CA VAL A 141 -6.91 3.12 6.95
C VAL A 141 -7.79 2.87 5.73
N GLN A 142 -7.70 1.67 5.13
CA GLN A 142 -8.51 1.32 3.96
C GLN A 142 -10.00 1.21 4.31
N PHE A 143 -10.34 0.62 5.47
CA PHE A 143 -11.72 0.52 5.95
C PHE A 143 -12.32 1.91 6.19
N ILE A 144 -11.57 2.81 6.84
CA ILE A 144 -12.01 4.19 7.07
C ILE A 144 -12.18 4.93 5.74
N GLY A 145 -11.21 4.83 4.83
CA GLY A 145 -11.29 5.46 3.50
C GLY A 145 -12.51 5.01 2.69
N GLY A 146 -12.79 3.70 2.69
CA GLY A 146 -13.98 3.14 2.04
C GLY A 146 -15.29 3.61 2.67
N ALA A 147 -15.34 3.71 4.00
CA ALA A 147 -16.50 4.24 4.74
C ALA A 147 -16.73 5.73 4.41
N ARG A 148 -15.69 6.58 4.44
CA ARG A 148 -15.76 8.00 4.07
C ARG A 148 -16.24 8.22 2.64
N LEU A 149 -15.83 7.35 1.73
CA LEU A 149 -16.29 7.42 0.35
C LEU A 149 -17.79 7.12 0.24
N LEU A 150 -18.27 6.06 0.91
CA LEU A 150 -19.69 5.71 0.91
C LEU A 150 -20.54 6.73 1.68
N GLU A 151 -20.02 7.30 2.77
CA GLU A 151 -20.64 8.39 3.52
C GLU A 151 -21.00 9.56 2.58
N THR A 152 -20.04 9.99 1.76
CA THR A 152 -20.26 11.11 0.83
C THR A 152 -21.09 10.70 -0.40
N ALA A 153 -20.80 9.54 -1.00
CA ALA A 153 -21.46 9.11 -2.23
C ALA A 153 -22.93 8.74 -2.04
N ALA A 154 -23.25 8.10 -0.92
CA ALA A 154 -24.59 7.60 -0.63
C ALA A 154 -25.36 8.48 0.37
N GLY A 155 -24.71 9.44 1.03
CA GLY A 155 -25.34 10.28 2.08
C GLY A 155 -25.78 9.44 3.29
N ILE A 156 -25.03 8.41 3.65
CA ILE A 156 -25.27 7.52 4.80
C ILE A 156 -24.30 7.86 5.93
N SER A 157 -24.57 7.35 7.15
CA SER A 157 -23.63 7.56 8.25
C SER A 157 -22.31 6.81 8.00
N PHE A 158 -21.22 7.29 8.61
CA PHE A 158 -19.90 6.66 8.55
C PHE A 158 -19.96 5.19 8.96
N GLU A 159 -20.65 4.87 10.05
CA GLU A 159 -20.79 3.51 10.59
C GLU A 159 -21.50 2.58 9.61
N THR A 160 -22.56 3.06 8.96
CA THR A 160 -23.28 2.30 7.92
C THR A 160 -22.37 2.05 6.71
N GLY A 161 -21.64 3.08 6.26
CA GLY A 161 -20.65 2.97 5.20
C GLY A 161 -19.54 1.97 5.55
N LEU A 162 -19.04 2.01 6.79
CA LEU A 162 -18.02 1.10 7.30
C LEU A 162 -18.49 -0.35 7.29
N LEU A 163 -19.71 -0.63 7.73
CA LEU A 163 -20.27 -1.98 7.70
C LEU A 163 -20.45 -2.50 6.28
N ILE A 164 -21.05 -1.70 5.40
CA ILE A 164 -21.28 -2.08 3.99
C ILE A 164 -19.94 -2.36 3.30
N PHE A 165 -19.00 -1.43 3.40
CA PHE A 165 -17.68 -1.59 2.77
C PHE A 165 -16.91 -2.77 3.35
N GLY A 166 -16.81 -2.84 4.68
CA GLY A 166 -15.99 -3.83 5.37
C GLY A 166 -16.48 -5.26 5.15
N ILE A 167 -17.79 -5.49 5.20
CA ILE A 167 -18.37 -6.81 4.90
C ILE A 167 -18.12 -7.17 3.42
N SER A 168 -18.37 -6.23 2.51
CA SER A 168 -18.18 -6.45 1.07
C SER A 168 -16.75 -6.82 0.74
N ILE A 169 -15.75 -6.08 1.26
CA ILE A 169 -14.35 -6.35 0.96
C ILE A 169 -13.84 -7.64 1.60
N ALA A 170 -14.30 -7.97 2.81
CA ALA A 170 -13.94 -9.22 3.47
C ALA A 170 -14.44 -10.44 2.68
N LEU A 171 -15.69 -10.41 2.22
CA LEU A 171 -16.28 -11.45 1.36
C LEU A 171 -15.55 -11.53 0.01
N TYR A 172 -15.35 -10.38 -0.64
CA TYR A 172 -14.66 -10.31 -1.93
C TYR A 172 -13.26 -10.93 -1.87
N THR A 173 -12.47 -10.58 -0.84
CA THR A 173 -11.10 -11.08 -0.69
C THR A 173 -11.06 -12.55 -0.29
N ALA A 174 -11.95 -12.99 0.61
CA ALA A 174 -12.00 -14.38 1.08
C ALA A 174 -12.17 -15.39 -0.07
N PHE A 175 -12.89 -14.99 -1.11
CA PHE A 175 -13.17 -15.87 -2.26
C PHE A 175 -12.26 -15.61 -3.46
N GLY A 176 -11.72 -14.38 -3.65
CA GLY A 176 -11.06 -13.98 -4.90
C GLY A 176 -9.64 -14.54 -5.10
N GLY A 177 -8.79 -14.55 -4.09
CA GLY A 177 -7.37 -14.92 -4.19
C GLY A 177 -6.51 -13.97 -5.04
N PHE A 178 -5.21 -14.27 -5.18
CA PHE A 178 -4.23 -13.39 -5.86
C PHE A 178 -4.54 -13.18 -7.36
N ARG A 179 -5.00 -14.18 -8.05
CA ARG A 179 -5.32 -14.07 -9.49
C ARG A 179 -6.45 -13.09 -9.75
N ALA A 180 -7.52 -13.14 -8.94
CA ALA A 180 -8.59 -12.16 -8.98
C ALA A 180 -8.08 -10.76 -8.63
N SER A 181 -7.21 -10.66 -7.62
CA SER A 181 -6.54 -9.41 -7.25
C SER A 181 -5.83 -8.79 -8.46
N VAL A 182 -4.92 -9.49 -9.12
CA VAL A 182 -4.12 -8.96 -10.24
C VAL A 182 -4.97 -8.53 -11.43
N LEU A 183 -6.03 -9.29 -11.78
CA LEU A 183 -6.94 -8.91 -12.86
C LEU A 183 -7.72 -7.64 -12.51
N ASN A 184 -8.25 -7.57 -11.30
CA ASN A 184 -8.94 -6.39 -10.81
C ASN A 184 -7.99 -5.20 -10.70
N ASP A 185 -6.78 -5.36 -10.14
CA ASP A 185 -5.78 -4.31 -9.99
C ASP A 185 -5.46 -3.65 -11.34
N THR A 186 -5.40 -4.44 -12.42
CA THR A 186 -5.13 -3.91 -13.78
C THR A 186 -6.25 -2.99 -14.26
N MET A 187 -7.50 -3.40 -14.10
CA MET A 187 -8.68 -2.58 -14.42
C MET A 187 -8.76 -1.36 -13.48
N GLN A 188 -8.56 -1.58 -12.20
CA GLN A 188 -8.59 -0.56 -11.16
C GLN A 188 -7.54 0.53 -11.40
N GLY A 189 -6.32 0.16 -11.81
CA GLY A 189 -5.27 1.12 -12.16
C GLY A 189 -5.67 2.05 -13.31
N LEU A 190 -6.38 1.54 -14.33
CA LEU A 190 -6.91 2.36 -15.42
C LEU A 190 -8.03 3.30 -14.93
N VAL A 191 -8.95 2.79 -14.11
CA VAL A 191 -10.03 3.61 -13.52
C VAL A 191 -9.47 4.73 -12.66
N MET A 192 -8.46 4.43 -11.82
CA MET A 192 -7.75 5.44 -11.03
C MET A 192 -7.13 6.53 -11.90
N LEU A 193 -6.46 6.14 -13.00
CA LEU A 193 -5.78 7.09 -13.90
C LEU A 193 -6.77 8.05 -14.54
N ILE A 194 -7.84 7.52 -15.14
CA ILE A 194 -8.87 8.32 -15.81
C ILE A 194 -9.59 9.22 -14.79
N GLY A 195 -9.99 8.66 -13.65
CA GLY A 195 -10.71 9.41 -12.60
C GLY A 195 -9.88 10.56 -12.03
N THR A 196 -8.57 10.37 -11.86
CA THR A 196 -7.66 11.43 -11.41
C THR A 196 -7.59 12.59 -12.39
N VAL A 197 -7.43 12.30 -13.69
CA VAL A 197 -7.34 13.33 -14.72
C VAL A 197 -8.66 14.10 -14.84
N VAL A 198 -9.78 13.39 -14.87
CA VAL A 198 -11.11 14.02 -14.97
C VAL A 198 -11.40 14.88 -13.74
N LEU A 199 -11.11 14.39 -12.56
CA LEU A 199 -11.30 15.17 -11.32
C LEU A 199 -10.46 16.44 -11.33
N LEU A 200 -9.16 16.33 -11.66
CA LEU A 200 -8.27 17.50 -11.69
C LEU A 200 -8.77 18.58 -12.68
N ILE A 201 -9.19 18.16 -13.88
CA ILE A 201 -9.77 19.09 -14.87
C ILE A 201 -11.04 19.74 -14.31
N GLY A 202 -11.92 18.95 -13.69
CA GLY A 202 -13.15 19.45 -13.07
C GLY A 202 -12.90 20.46 -11.96
N VAL A 203 -11.93 20.19 -11.08
CA VAL A 203 -11.54 21.08 -9.98
C VAL A 203 -10.95 22.39 -10.50
N VAL A 204 -10.03 22.32 -11.45
CA VAL A 204 -9.43 23.53 -12.08
C VAL A 204 -10.51 24.38 -12.75
N HIS A 205 -11.44 23.75 -13.48
CA HIS A 205 -12.55 24.46 -14.11
C HIS A 205 -13.48 25.12 -13.08
N ALA A 206 -13.87 24.39 -12.05
CA ALA A 206 -14.74 24.89 -10.98
C ALA A 206 -14.11 26.03 -10.17
N ALA A 207 -12.78 26.04 -10.06
CA ALA A 207 -12.04 27.14 -9.41
C ALA A 207 -11.82 28.36 -10.32
N GLY A 208 -12.33 28.37 -11.56
CA GLY A 208 -12.15 29.46 -12.51
C GLY A 208 -10.76 29.51 -13.15
N GLY A 209 -10.07 28.36 -13.25
CA GLY A 209 -8.72 28.22 -13.77
C GLY A 209 -7.64 28.13 -12.68
N LEU A 210 -6.44 27.69 -13.06
CA LEU A 210 -5.34 27.46 -12.14
C LEU A 210 -4.87 28.75 -11.44
N SER A 211 -4.78 29.84 -12.19
CA SER A 211 -4.35 31.14 -11.65
C SER A 211 -5.32 31.65 -10.57
N ASN A 212 -6.63 31.57 -10.85
CA ASN A 212 -7.66 31.99 -9.91
C ASN A 212 -7.68 31.10 -8.65
N ALA A 213 -7.51 29.79 -8.84
CA ALA A 213 -7.41 28.84 -7.72
C ALA A 213 -6.25 29.19 -6.77
N VAL A 214 -5.04 29.46 -7.32
CA VAL A 214 -3.87 29.83 -6.53
C VAL A 214 -4.06 31.17 -5.82
N GLN A 215 -4.64 32.18 -6.48
CA GLN A 215 -4.98 33.46 -5.87
C GLN A 215 -5.99 33.30 -4.72
N THR A 216 -7.00 32.44 -4.91
CA THR A 216 -8.00 32.15 -3.87
C THR A 216 -7.33 31.46 -2.66
N LEU A 217 -6.45 30.49 -2.89
CA LEU A 217 -5.68 29.88 -1.81
C LEU A 217 -4.85 30.93 -1.05
N GLN A 218 -4.16 31.82 -1.76
CA GLN A 218 -3.36 32.88 -1.16
C GLN A 218 -4.21 33.86 -0.34
N THR A 219 -5.46 34.10 -0.76
CA THR A 219 -6.40 34.97 -0.05
C THR A 219 -6.95 34.29 1.22
N ILE A 220 -7.19 32.97 1.19
CA ILE A 220 -7.64 32.20 2.35
C ILE A 220 -6.54 32.15 3.41
N ASP A 221 -5.35 31.76 2.99
CA ASP A 221 -4.15 31.70 3.85
C ASP A 221 -2.90 31.74 2.94
N PRO A 222 -2.04 32.79 3.05
CA PRO A 222 -0.81 32.89 2.26
C PRO A 222 0.13 31.69 2.42
N GLN A 223 0.09 30.99 3.55
CA GLN A 223 0.92 29.80 3.78
C GLN A 223 0.51 28.62 2.88
N LEU A 224 -0.75 28.52 2.42
CA LEU A 224 -1.21 27.45 1.51
C LEU A 224 -0.48 27.39 0.17
N VAL A 225 0.16 28.48 -0.24
CA VAL A 225 0.94 28.54 -1.49
C VAL A 225 2.46 28.50 -1.27
N THR A 226 2.91 28.35 -0.02
CA THR A 226 4.33 28.23 0.33
C THR A 226 4.82 26.77 0.31
N PRO A 227 6.11 26.52 0.09
CA PRO A 227 6.68 25.17 0.20
C PRO A 227 6.55 24.54 1.60
N GLN A 228 6.54 25.35 2.66
CA GLN A 228 6.42 24.93 4.05
C GLN A 228 4.98 24.53 4.41
N GLY A 229 4.00 25.03 3.65
CA GLY A 229 2.57 24.78 3.87
C GLY A 229 2.02 25.51 5.10
N ALA A 230 0.72 25.40 5.32
CA ALA A 230 0.09 25.96 6.50
C ALA A 230 0.69 25.36 7.79
N ASP A 231 0.77 26.18 8.84
CA ASP A 231 1.36 25.85 10.14
C ASP A 231 2.86 25.47 10.09
N ASP A 232 3.57 25.81 9.00
CA ASP A 232 4.99 25.47 8.76
C ASP A 232 5.33 23.98 8.99
N ILE A 233 4.34 23.09 8.76
CA ILE A 233 4.45 21.66 9.06
C ILE A 233 5.54 20.96 8.25
N LEU A 234 5.84 21.48 7.05
CA LEU A 234 6.81 20.88 6.13
C LEU A 234 8.22 21.46 6.36
N SER A 235 8.76 21.25 7.57
CA SER A 235 10.15 21.59 7.85
C SER A 235 11.12 20.83 6.94
N PRO A 236 12.34 21.33 6.66
CA PRO A 236 13.35 20.61 5.87
C PRO A 236 13.67 19.21 6.43
N ALA A 237 13.71 19.06 7.76
CA ALA A 237 13.92 17.78 8.40
C ALA A 237 12.76 16.79 8.13
N PHE A 238 11.52 17.28 8.20
CA PHE A 238 10.34 16.48 7.88
C PHE A 238 10.32 16.09 6.40
N MET A 239 10.58 17.02 5.48
CA MET A 239 10.66 16.73 4.04
C MET A 239 11.75 15.70 3.70
N THR A 240 12.94 15.82 4.33
CA THR A 240 14.02 14.84 4.19
C THR A 240 13.59 13.48 4.71
N SER A 241 12.85 13.43 5.81
CA SER A 241 12.31 12.19 6.36
C SER A 241 11.33 11.49 5.41
N PHE A 242 10.59 12.25 4.61
CA PHE A 242 9.68 11.68 3.60
C PHE A 242 10.42 10.97 2.47
N TRP A 243 11.62 11.42 2.07
CA TRP A 243 12.47 10.65 1.16
C TRP A 243 12.78 9.26 1.72
N VAL A 244 13.03 9.19 3.02
CA VAL A 244 13.29 7.92 3.68
C VAL A 244 12.02 7.09 3.77
N LEU A 245 10.90 7.68 4.25
CA LEU A 245 9.65 6.99 4.54
C LEU A 245 8.90 6.52 3.28
N VAL A 246 8.67 7.40 2.31
CA VAL A 246 7.75 7.08 1.19
C VAL A 246 8.47 6.83 -0.15
N CYS A 247 9.81 6.94 -0.18
CA CYS A 247 10.60 6.66 -1.37
C CYS A 247 11.52 5.46 -1.15
N PHE A 248 12.51 5.55 -0.26
CA PHE A 248 13.46 4.46 -0.01
C PHE A 248 12.84 3.33 0.82
N GLY A 249 12.08 3.66 1.84
CA GLY A 249 11.47 2.71 2.76
C GLY A 249 10.50 1.74 2.10
N VAL A 250 9.84 2.16 1.03
CA VAL A 250 8.89 1.33 0.26
C VAL A 250 9.47 -0.01 -0.18
N ILE A 251 10.79 -0.11 -0.35
CA ILE A 251 11.49 -1.38 -0.65
C ILE A 251 11.24 -2.41 0.46
N GLY A 252 11.07 -1.95 1.70
CA GLY A 252 10.77 -2.77 2.88
C GLY A 252 9.29 -3.18 3.02
N LEU A 253 8.39 -2.76 2.11
CA LEU A 253 6.97 -3.10 2.21
C LEU A 253 6.66 -4.51 1.67
N PRO A 254 6.21 -5.47 2.54
CA PRO A 254 6.03 -6.86 2.14
C PRO A 254 5.04 -7.08 1.00
N HIS A 255 3.93 -6.34 0.97
CA HIS A 255 2.87 -6.50 -0.03
C HIS A 255 3.30 -6.02 -1.42
N THR A 256 4.20 -5.04 -1.52
CA THR A 256 4.82 -4.63 -2.79
C THR A 256 5.90 -5.62 -3.23
N ALA A 257 6.70 -6.14 -2.29
CA ALA A 257 7.76 -7.11 -2.58
C ALA A 257 7.22 -8.39 -3.24
N VAL A 258 6.05 -8.90 -2.84
CA VAL A 258 5.41 -10.09 -3.46
C VAL A 258 5.08 -9.83 -4.95
N ARG A 259 4.69 -8.62 -5.34
CA ARG A 259 4.47 -8.30 -6.76
C ARG A 259 5.77 -8.29 -7.56
N CYS A 260 6.85 -7.87 -6.93
CA CYS A 260 8.19 -7.88 -7.56
C CYS A 260 8.71 -9.29 -7.92
N ILE A 261 8.11 -10.36 -7.41
CA ILE A 261 8.50 -11.75 -7.74
C ILE A 261 7.53 -12.46 -8.68
N SER A 262 6.43 -11.81 -9.07
CA SER A 262 5.32 -12.44 -9.82
C SER A 262 5.35 -12.20 -11.33
N TYR A 263 6.35 -11.52 -11.86
CA TYR A 263 6.50 -11.24 -13.30
C TYR A 263 7.09 -12.42 -14.09
N LYS A 264 6.87 -12.42 -15.43
CA LYS A 264 7.31 -13.51 -16.30
C LYS A 264 8.77 -13.43 -16.77
N ASP A 265 9.25 -12.25 -17.12
CA ASP A 265 10.57 -12.03 -17.73
C ASP A 265 11.16 -10.63 -17.42
N SER A 266 12.43 -10.43 -17.78
CA SER A 266 13.14 -9.15 -17.55
C SER A 266 12.56 -7.98 -18.34
N LYS A 267 11.96 -8.23 -19.54
CA LYS A 267 11.30 -7.18 -20.34
C LYS A 267 10.06 -6.66 -19.62
N ALA A 268 9.35 -7.56 -18.91
CA ALA A 268 8.21 -7.17 -18.09
C ALA A 268 8.64 -6.22 -16.96
N VAL A 269 9.79 -6.45 -16.32
CA VAL A 269 10.34 -5.55 -15.28
C VAL A 269 10.64 -4.16 -15.85
N HIS A 270 11.37 -4.07 -16.96
CA HIS A 270 11.70 -2.77 -17.57
C HIS A 270 10.45 -1.98 -17.96
N ARG A 271 9.48 -2.64 -18.63
CA ARG A 271 8.20 -2.00 -18.96
C ARG A 271 7.41 -1.61 -17.71
N GLY A 272 7.45 -2.46 -16.68
CA GLY A 272 6.81 -2.22 -15.39
C GLY A 272 7.37 -0.98 -14.70
N ILE A 273 8.68 -0.76 -14.72
CA ILE A 273 9.33 0.43 -14.17
C ILE A 273 8.85 1.69 -14.90
N ILE A 274 8.93 1.72 -16.23
CA ILE A 274 8.60 2.92 -17.02
C ILE A 274 7.12 3.27 -16.84
N ILE A 275 6.24 2.31 -17.12
CA ILE A 275 4.79 2.53 -17.06
C ILE A 275 4.35 2.85 -15.63
N GLY A 276 4.82 2.09 -14.65
CA GLY A 276 4.45 2.28 -13.25
C GLY A 276 4.89 3.65 -12.70
N THR A 277 6.10 4.11 -13.05
CA THR A 277 6.58 5.44 -12.64
C THR A 277 5.73 6.55 -13.25
N ILE A 278 5.36 6.47 -14.54
CA ILE A 278 4.49 7.46 -15.17
C ILE A 278 3.10 7.45 -14.53
N VAL A 279 2.53 6.28 -14.28
CA VAL A 279 1.21 6.15 -13.65
C VAL A 279 1.22 6.72 -12.23
N VAL A 280 2.22 6.38 -11.42
CA VAL A 280 2.38 6.95 -10.06
C VAL A 280 2.53 8.47 -10.12
N ALA A 281 3.29 9.00 -11.09
CA ALA A 281 3.45 10.45 -11.29
C ALA A 281 2.10 11.13 -11.49
N ILE A 282 1.30 10.64 -12.42
CA ILE A 282 -0.02 11.23 -12.74
C ILE A 282 -0.96 11.12 -11.53
N LEU A 283 -1.00 9.97 -10.88
CA LEU A 283 -1.89 9.73 -9.73
C LEU A 283 -1.50 10.59 -8.52
N MET A 284 -0.22 10.61 -8.14
CA MET A 284 0.24 11.39 -6.99
C MET A 284 0.09 12.88 -7.22
N PHE A 285 0.58 13.39 -8.35
CA PHE A 285 0.44 14.80 -8.68
C PHE A 285 -1.04 15.21 -8.78
N GLY A 286 -1.82 14.49 -9.59
CA GLY A 286 -3.20 14.84 -9.89
C GLY A 286 -4.10 14.83 -8.66
N MET A 287 -4.02 13.78 -7.82
CA MET A 287 -4.87 13.67 -6.65
C MET A 287 -4.52 14.69 -5.57
N HIS A 288 -3.23 14.88 -5.28
CA HIS A 288 -2.80 15.85 -4.26
C HIS A 288 -3.04 17.29 -4.73
N LEU A 289 -2.81 17.58 -6.01
CA LEU A 289 -3.13 18.90 -6.57
C LEU A 289 -4.65 19.17 -6.54
N ALA A 290 -5.48 18.18 -6.92
CA ALA A 290 -6.92 18.30 -6.79
C ALA A 290 -7.35 18.56 -5.34
N GLY A 291 -6.72 17.90 -4.37
CA GLY A 291 -6.95 18.14 -2.94
C GLY A 291 -6.61 19.57 -2.52
N ALA A 292 -5.41 20.06 -2.87
CA ALA A 292 -4.97 21.42 -2.55
C ALA A 292 -5.87 22.50 -3.20
N LEU A 293 -6.11 22.38 -4.51
CA LEU A 293 -6.99 23.32 -5.24
C LEU A 293 -8.44 23.19 -4.79
N GLY A 294 -8.83 22.05 -4.26
CA GLY A 294 -10.15 21.81 -3.68
C GLY A 294 -10.52 22.77 -2.57
N ARG A 295 -9.52 23.32 -1.85
CA ARG A 295 -9.73 24.37 -0.84
C ARG A 295 -10.32 25.63 -1.42
N ALA A 296 -9.95 25.99 -2.65
CA ALA A 296 -10.54 27.14 -3.35
C ALA A 296 -11.99 26.89 -3.81
N VAL A 297 -12.39 25.61 -3.99
CA VAL A 297 -13.75 25.24 -4.41
C VAL A 297 -14.69 24.99 -3.22
N ILE A 298 -14.14 24.43 -2.14
CA ILE A 298 -14.85 24.08 -0.90
C ILE A 298 -14.00 24.57 0.29
N PRO A 299 -14.11 25.83 0.71
CA PRO A 299 -13.21 26.40 1.74
C PRO A 299 -13.47 25.85 3.16
N ASP A 300 -14.70 25.44 3.47
CA ASP A 300 -15.17 25.18 4.85
C ASP A 300 -15.39 23.69 5.17
N LEU A 301 -14.60 22.80 4.55
CA LEU A 301 -14.71 21.37 4.83
C LEU A 301 -14.07 21.04 6.19
N THR A 302 -14.88 20.54 7.13
CA THR A 302 -14.43 20.23 8.50
C THR A 302 -13.56 18.97 8.60
N VAL A 303 -13.81 17.98 7.76
CA VAL A 303 -13.04 16.72 7.70
C VAL A 303 -12.24 16.67 6.40
N PRO A 304 -10.92 16.93 6.41
CA PRO A 304 -10.11 16.98 5.21
C PRO A 304 -10.17 15.72 4.34
N ASP A 305 -10.30 14.55 4.96
CA ASP A 305 -10.41 13.26 4.26
C ASP A 305 -11.65 13.14 3.35
N LEU A 306 -12.63 14.02 3.50
CA LEU A 306 -13.84 14.07 2.63
C LEU A 306 -13.62 14.91 1.37
N VAL A 307 -12.46 15.57 1.19
CA VAL A 307 -12.25 16.51 0.07
C VAL A 307 -12.46 15.87 -1.30
N ILE A 308 -11.86 14.73 -1.56
CA ILE A 308 -11.95 14.09 -2.89
C ILE A 308 -13.36 13.61 -3.21
N PRO A 309 -14.02 12.79 -2.37
CA PRO A 309 -15.38 12.38 -2.68
C PRO A 309 -16.36 13.57 -2.78
N THR A 310 -16.19 14.61 -1.95
CA THR A 310 -17.04 15.82 -2.01
C THR A 310 -16.79 16.61 -3.29
N LEU A 311 -15.53 16.79 -3.71
CA LEU A 311 -15.19 17.42 -4.99
C LEU A 311 -15.81 16.67 -6.17
N MET A 312 -15.69 15.33 -6.20
CA MET A 312 -16.26 14.53 -7.29
C MET A 312 -17.76 14.76 -7.44
N VAL A 313 -18.50 14.80 -6.31
CA VAL A 313 -19.95 15.05 -6.32
C VAL A 313 -20.28 16.51 -6.68
N LYS A 314 -19.42 17.47 -6.30
CA LYS A 314 -19.69 18.92 -6.51
C LYS A 314 -19.32 19.40 -7.90
N VAL A 315 -18.20 18.94 -8.47
CA VAL A 315 -17.65 19.47 -9.72
C VAL A 315 -18.02 18.66 -10.98
N LEU A 316 -18.49 17.43 -10.79
CA LEU A 316 -18.89 16.55 -11.89
C LEU A 316 -20.42 16.42 -11.97
N PRO A 317 -21.00 16.20 -13.16
CA PRO A 317 -22.39 15.81 -13.29
C PRO A 317 -22.67 14.52 -12.47
N PRO A 318 -23.86 14.35 -11.87
CA PRO A 318 -24.12 13.26 -10.91
C PRO A 318 -23.74 11.86 -11.40
N PHE A 319 -24.10 11.52 -12.65
CA PHE A 319 -23.76 10.23 -13.23
C PHE A 319 -22.24 10.05 -13.42
N ALA A 320 -21.54 11.10 -13.88
CA ALA A 320 -20.09 11.11 -14.00
C ALA A 320 -19.41 11.02 -12.65
N ALA A 321 -19.91 11.72 -11.63
CA ALA A 321 -19.43 11.62 -10.26
C ALA A 321 -19.48 10.17 -9.76
N GLY A 322 -20.58 9.45 -9.99
CA GLY A 322 -20.73 8.04 -9.63
C GLY A 322 -19.73 7.12 -10.34
N ILE A 323 -19.45 7.35 -11.63
CA ILE A 323 -18.43 6.60 -12.38
C ILE A 323 -17.03 6.86 -11.79
N PHE A 324 -16.69 8.13 -11.54
CA PHE A 324 -15.32 8.50 -11.14
C PHE A 324 -15.05 8.31 -9.64
N LEU A 325 -16.08 8.21 -8.78
CA LEU A 325 -15.95 7.70 -7.41
C LEU A 325 -15.43 6.25 -7.35
N ALA A 326 -15.53 5.52 -8.47
CA ALA A 326 -14.87 4.24 -8.61
C ALA A 326 -13.33 4.33 -8.54
N ALA A 327 -12.71 5.50 -8.80
CA ALA A 327 -11.25 5.65 -8.73
C ALA A 327 -10.69 5.56 -7.29
N PRO A 328 -11.14 6.37 -6.32
CA PRO A 328 -10.76 6.16 -4.92
C PRO A 328 -11.21 4.80 -4.37
N MET A 329 -12.38 4.29 -4.77
CA MET A 329 -12.83 2.94 -4.40
C MET A 329 -11.86 1.87 -4.90
N ALA A 330 -11.38 2.00 -6.15
CA ALA A 330 -10.38 1.11 -6.75
C ALA A 330 -9.06 1.11 -5.97
N ALA A 331 -8.55 2.28 -5.61
CA ALA A 331 -7.33 2.43 -4.83
C ALA A 331 -7.42 1.76 -3.45
N ILE A 332 -8.56 1.92 -2.79
CA ILE A 332 -8.83 1.31 -1.50
C ILE A 332 -8.92 -0.21 -1.63
N MET A 333 -9.73 -0.71 -2.56
CA MET A 333 -10.01 -2.15 -2.73
C MET A 333 -8.77 -2.94 -3.15
N SER A 334 -7.93 -2.40 -4.04
CA SER A 334 -6.70 -3.07 -4.50
C SER A 334 -5.70 -3.24 -3.36
N THR A 335 -5.50 -2.20 -2.56
CA THR A 335 -4.54 -2.23 -1.45
C THR A 335 -4.99 -3.17 -0.33
N ILE A 336 -6.25 -3.05 0.12
CA ILE A 336 -6.73 -3.91 1.21
C ILE A 336 -6.79 -5.39 0.82
N ASN A 337 -7.18 -5.69 -0.43
CA ASN A 337 -7.18 -7.05 -0.94
C ASN A 337 -5.77 -7.66 -0.90
N ALA A 338 -4.76 -6.89 -1.32
CA ALA A 338 -3.36 -7.30 -1.24
C ALA A 338 -2.89 -7.58 0.19
N GLN A 339 -3.23 -6.70 1.11
CA GLN A 339 -2.83 -6.80 2.52
C GLN A 339 -3.56 -7.94 3.26
N LEU A 340 -4.85 -8.15 3.00
CA LEU A 340 -5.62 -9.28 3.55
C LEU A 340 -5.09 -10.63 3.03
N LEU A 341 -4.80 -10.72 1.72
CA LEU A 341 -4.20 -11.93 1.14
C LEU A 341 -2.81 -12.21 1.74
N GLN A 342 -1.97 -11.18 1.87
CA GLN A 342 -0.65 -11.32 2.48
C GLN A 342 -0.75 -11.73 3.95
N SER A 343 -1.67 -11.14 4.72
CA SER A 343 -1.90 -11.52 6.12
C SER A 343 -2.36 -12.98 6.24
N SER A 344 -3.29 -13.40 5.39
CA SER A 344 -3.75 -14.78 5.34
C SER A 344 -2.62 -15.74 4.95
N ALA A 345 -1.78 -15.36 3.95
CA ALA A 345 -0.61 -16.14 3.56
C ALA A 345 0.38 -16.29 4.73
N THR A 346 0.65 -15.20 5.44
CA THR A 346 1.55 -15.21 6.60
C THR A 346 1.03 -16.12 7.72
N ILE A 347 -0.25 -16.03 8.05
CA ILE A 347 -0.85 -16.90 9.10
C ILE A 347 -0.81 -18.37 8.68
N ILE A 348 -1.17 -18.68 7.44
CA ILE A 348 -1.24 -20.08 6.97
C ILE A 348 0.16 -20.62 6.69
N LYS A 349 0.91 -19.95 5.82
CA LYS A 349 2.18 -20.50 5.31
C LYS A 349 3.31 -20.32 6.31
N ASP A 350 3.44 -19.10 6.88
CA ASP A 350 4.61 -18.78 7.68
C ASP A 350 4.45 -19.17 9.15
N LEU A 351 3.21 -19.24 9.69
CA LEU A 351 2.97 -19.64 11.07
C LEU A 351 2.41 -21.08 11.15
N TYR A 352 1.24 -21.36 10.57
CA TYR A 352 0.56 -22.63 10.72
C TYR A 352 1.33 -23.80 10.11
N LEU A 353 1.74 -23.72 8.83
CA LEU A 353 2.46 -24.80 8.16
C LEU A 353 3.92 -24.97 8.67
N ASN A 354 4.49 -23.96 9.31
CA ASN A 354 5.77 -24.12 10.02
C ASN A 354 5.65 -25.02 11.27
N ILE A 355 4.46 -25.05 11.89
CA ILE A 355 4.16 -25.91 13.04
C ILE A 355 3.61 -27.26 12.58
N ARG A 356 2.82 -27.27 11.50
CA ARG A 356 2.11 -28.46 10.98
C ARG A 356 2.43 -28.69 9.50
N PRO A 357 3.67 -29.04 9.14
CA PRO A 357 4.07 -29.26 7.75
C PRO A 357 3.34 -30.44 7.09
N ASP A 358 2.84 -31.38 7.86
CA ASP A 358 2.02 -32.52 7.44
C ASP A 358 0.71 -32.07 6.73
N GLN A 359 0.21 -30.89 7.03
CA GLN A 359 -1.03 -30.34 6.46
C GLN A 359 -0.85 -29.64 5.09
N MET A 360 0.37 -29.56 4.58
CA MET A 360 0.67 -28.82 3.34
C MET A 360 -0.11 -29.36 2.11
N GLN A 361 -0.40 -30.65 2.08
CA GLN A 361 -1.12 -31.30 0.98
C GLN A 361 -2.65 -31.21 1.11
N ASN A 362 -3.18 -30.77 2.24
CA ASN A 362 -4.61 -30.67 2.47
C ASN A 362 -5.19 -29.35 1.92
N GLU A 363 -5.27 -29.25 0.60
CA GLU A 363 -5.72 -28.03 -0.08
C GLU A 363 -7.11 -27.55 0.35
N THR A 364 -8.04 -28.47 0.59
CA THR A 364 -9.41 -28.14 1.01
C THR A 364 -9.42 -27.45 2.36
N ARG A 365 -8.60 -27.93 3.31
CA ARG A 365 -8.44 -27.32 4.63
C ARG A 365 -7.78 -25.96 4.53
N LEU A 366 -6.72 -25.83 3.72
CA LEU A 366 -6.01 -24.56 3.53
C LEU A 366 -6.91 -23.49 2.90
N LYS A 367 -7.73 -23.84 1.89
CA LYS A 367 -8.73 -22.95 1.28
C LYS A 367 -9.74 -22.46 2.31
N ARG A 368 -10.31 -23.37 3.10
CA ARG A 368 -11.28 -23.02 4.15
C ARG A 368 -10.65 -22.13 5.22
N MET A 369 -9.43 -22.46 5.66
CA MET A 369 -8.69 -21.65 6.64
C MET A 369 -8.42 -20.24 6.09
N SER A 370 -7.99 -20.12 4.82
CA SER A 370 -7.74 -18.79 4.22
C SER A 370 -9.00 -17.93 4.23
N ALA A 371 -10.15 -18.49 3.84
CA ALA A 371 -11.41 -17.75 3.87
C ALA A 371 -11.81 -17.34 5.29
N VAL A 372 -11.74 -18.26 6.26
CA VAL A 372 -12.07 -17.96 7.66
C VAL A 372 -11.15 -16.89 8.24
N ILE A 373 -9.83 -17.00 8.04
CA ILE A 373 -8.86 -16.01 8.52
C ILE A 373 -9.15 -14.64 7.92
N THR A 374 -9.43 -14.56 6.62
CA THR A 374 -9.74 -13.29 5.95
C THR A 374 -11.02 -12.66 6.53
N LEU A 375 -12.07 -13.46 6.79
CA LEU A 375 -13.30 -12.97 7.41
C LEU A 375 -13.10 -12.51 8.86
N VAL A 376 -12.32 -13.25 9.64
CA VAL A 376 -11.98 -12.87 11.03
C VAL A 376 -11.17 -11.58 11.05
N LEU A 377 -10.16 -11.45 10.18
CA LEU A 377 -9.41 -10.21 10.03
C LEU A 377 -10.33 -9.06 9.62
N GLY A 378 -11.25 -9.26 8.67
CA GLY A 378 -12.24 -8.25 8.28
C GLY A 378 -13.10 -7.79 9.47
N ALA A 379 -13.56 -8.70 10.31
CA ALA A 379 -14.32 -8.36 11.51
C ALA A 379 -13.50 -7.55 12.54
N LEU A 380 -12.23 -7.94 12.76
CA LEU A 380 -11.33 -7.19 13.64
C LEU A 380 -11.06 -5.78 13.12
N LEU A 381 -10.92 -5.63 11.80
CA LEU A 381 -10.71 -4.33 11.16
C LEU A 381 -11.94 -3.42 11.24
N LEU A 382 -13.16 -3.97 11.17
CA LEU A 382 -14.39 -3.21 11.42
C LEU A 382 -14.38 -2.60 12.83
N LEU A 383 -13.96 -3.37 13.83
CA LEU A 383 -13.83 -2.87 15.20
C LEU A 383 -12.73 -1.80 15.32
N ALA A 384 -11.58 -2.01 14.70
CA ALA A 384 -10.46 -1.07 14.73
C ALA A 384 -10.79 0.27 14.02
N ALA A 385 -11.60 0.23 12.96
CA ALA A 385 -12.01 1.39 12.19
C ALA A 385 -13.21 2.15 12.77
N TRP A 386 -13.84 1.67 13.84
CA TRP A 386 -15.08 2.22 14.39
C TRP A 386 -14.96 3.67 14.88
N LYS A 387 -13.76 4.04 15.37
CA LYS A 387 -13.45 5.41 15.79
C LYS A 387 -12.30 5.92 14.92
N PRO A 388 -12.58 6.56 13.77
CA PRO A 388 -11.54 7.03 12.86
C PRO A 388 -10.75 8.19 13.47
N PRO A 389 -9.43 8.30 13.20
CA PRO A 389 -8.66 9.49 13.50
C PRO A 389 -9.14 10.68 12.64
N GLU A 390 -8.73 11.89 12.99
CA GLU A 390 -9.04 13.11 12.23
C GLU A 390 -8.56 13.02 10.77
N MET A 391 -7.36 12.46 10.54
CA MET A 391 -6.77 12.26 9.22
C MET A 391 -6.11 10.88 9.13
N ILE A 392 -6.51 10.07 8.16
CA ILE A 392 -6.01 8.70 7.97
C ILE A 392 -4.54 8.65 7.51
N ILE A 393 -4.02 9.74 6.95
CA ILE A 393 -2.63 9.78 6.46
C ILE A 393 -1.62 9.44 7.56
N TRP A 394 -1.82 9.97 8.77
CA TRP A 394 -0.89 9.75 9.88
C TRP A 394 -0.88 8.29 10.35
N LEU A 395 -2.05 7.65 10.41
CA LEU A 395 -2.15 6.22 10.75
C LEU A 395 -1.45 5.35 9.69
N ASN A 396 -1.59 5.72 8.41
CA ASN A 396 -0.92 5.00 7.32
C ASN A 396 0.59 5.12 7.39
N LEU A 397 1.12 6.33 7.61
CA LEU A 397 2.55 6.57 7.75
C LEU A 397 3.13 5.85 8.96
N LEU A 398 2.38 5.80 10.07
CA LEU A 398 2.76 5.02 11.26
C LEU A 398 2.89 3.53 10.93
N ALA A 399 1.90 2.96 10.26
CA ALA A 399 1.90 1.53 9.91
C ALA A 399 3.02 1.18 8.91
N PHE A 400 3.20 1.98 7.87
CA PHE A 400 4.22 1.74 6.85
C PHE A 400 5.63 1.95 7.40
N GLY A 401 5.87 3.01 8.16
CA GLY A 401 7.16 3.23 8.81
C GLY A 401 7.54 2.09 9.75
N GLY A 402 6.57 1.48 10.44
CA GLY A 402 6.80 0.28 11.26
C GLY A 402 7.27 -0.91 10.42
N LEU A 403 6.64 -1.17 9.27
CA LEU A 403 7.08 -2.21 8.33
C LEU A 403 8.49 -1.94 7.80
N GLU A 404 8.74 -0.73 7.36
CA GLU A 404 10.03 -0.33 6.80
C GLU A 404 11.16 -0.45 7.80
N ALA A 405 10.92 -0.02 9.05
CA ALA A 405 11.90 -0.12 10.14
C ALA A 405 12.29 -1.57 10.44
N VAL A 406 11.36 -2.51 10.25
CA VAL A 406 11.59 -3.95 10.48
C VAL A 406 12.22 -4.62 9.27
N PHE A 407 11.71 -4.37 8.06
CA PHE A 407 12.02 -5.21 6.89
C PHE A 407 13.11 -4.66 5.98
N LEU A 408 13.37 -3.34 5.95
CA LEU A 408 14.24 -2.73 4.95
C LEU A 408 15.65 -3.35 4.94
N TRP A 409 16.36 -3.31 6.06
CA TRP A 409 17.74 -3.78 6.10
C TRP A 409 17.87 -5.31 6.01
N PRO A 410 17.05 -6.12 6.72
CA PRO A 410 17.04 -7.57 6.51
C PRO A 410 16.82 -7.97 5.06
N LEU A 411 15.96 -7.25 4.34
CA LEU A 411 15.66 -7.53 2.94
C LEU A 411 16.81 -7.10 2.02
N VAL A 412 17.22 -5.84 2.09
CA VAL A 412 18.23 -5.27 1.19
C VAL A 412 19.61 -5.90 1.43
N LEU A 413 20.07 -5.92 2.69
CA LEU A 413 21.37 -6.52 3.02
C LEU A 413 21.36 -8.05 2.83
N GLY A 414 20.22 -8.70 3.08
CA GLY A 414 20.06 -10.12 2.79
C GLY A 414 20.24 -10.46 1.33
N LEU A 415 19.80 -9.59 0.42
CA LEU A 415 19.93 -9.78 -1.03
C LEU A 415 21.35 -9.44 -1.56
N TYR A 416 21.96 -8.38 -1.05
CA TYR A 416 23.14 -7.80 -1.68
C TYR A 416 24.43 -7.99 -0.89
N TRP A 417 24.37 -8.31 0.40
CA TRP A 417 25.53 -8.53 1.23
C TRP A 417 25.71 -10.01 1.59
N GLU A 418 26.69 -10.67 0.99
CA GLU A 418 26.93 -12.11 1.18
C GLU A 418 27.21 -12.51 2.62
N ARG A 419 27.84 -11.63 3.40
CA ARG A 419 28.17 -11.86 4.81
C ARG A 419 26.98 -11.62 5.77
N ALA A 420 25.83 -11.19 5.27
CA ALA A 420 24.64 -10.99 6.10
C ALA A 420 24.21 -12.31 6.76
N ASN A 421 23.92 -12.26 8.06
CA ASN A 421 23.51 -13.44 8.85
C ASN A 421 22.27 -13.18 9.71
N ALA A 422 21.72 -14.24 10.29
CA ALA A 422 20.49 -14.18 11.05
C ALA A 422 20.56 -13.29 12.30
N LYS A 423 21.72 -13.23 12.99
CA LYS A 423 21.87 -12.39 14.20
C LYS A 423 21.83 -10.91 13.82
N GLY A 424 22.48 -10.51 12.70
CA GLY A 424 22.42 -9.16 12.17
C GLY A 424 20.98 -8.77 11.80
N ALA A 425 20.30 -9.62 11.05
CA ALA A 425 18.92 -9.38 10.64
C ALA A 425 17.96 -9.27 11.83
N LEU A 426 18.05 -10.19 12.83
CA LEU A 426 17.23 -10.13 14.05
C LEU A 426 17.49 -8.86 14.85
N SER A 427 18.76 -8.46 15.03
CA SER A 427 19.11 -7.24 15.74
C SER A 427 18.51 -6.02 15.05
N ALA A 428 18.59 -5.95 13.73
CA ALA A 428 17.99 -4.86 12.95
C ALA A 428 16.48 -4.80 13.10
N MET A 429 15.79 -5.93 13.00
CA MET A 429 14.33 -6.00 13.11
C MET A 429 13.85 -5.56 14.51
N ILE A 430 14.51 -6.03 15.55
CA ILE A 430 14.15 -5.71 16.95
C ILE A 430 14.41 -4.22 17.21
N VAL A 431 15.63 -3.75 16.95
CA VAL A 431 16.00 -2.36 17.24
C VAL A 431 15.17 -1.40 16.38
N GLY A 432 15.05 -1.65 15.07
CA GLY A 432 14.27 -0.80 14.17
C GLY A 432 12.79 -0.75 14.55
N GLY A 433 12.17 -1.91 14.76
CA GLY A 433 10.74 -2.00 15.09
C GLY A 433 10.41 -1.42 16.46
N VAL A 434 11.18 -1.76 17.50
CA VAL A 434 10.94 -1.25 18.87
C VAL A 434 11.20 0.24 18.94
N LEU A 435 12.31 0.72 18.39
CA LEU A 435 12.64 2.16 18.43
C LEU A 435 11.59 2.96 17.66
N TYR A 436 11.19 2.50 16.47
CA TYR A 436 10.14 3.18 15.71
C TYR A 436 8.82 3.22 16.47
N ALA A 437 8.40 2.11 17.06
CA ALA A 437 7.17 2.05 17.85
C ALA A 437 7.23 3.02 19.03
N VAL A 438 8.34 3.07 19.78
CA VAL A 438 8.51 3.97 20.92
C VAL A 438 8.51 5.44 20.49
N LEU A 439 9.33 5.80 19.49
CA LEU A 439 9.42 7.20 19.05
C LEU A 439 8.11 7.70 18.45
N ALA A 440 7.43 6.86 17.66
CA ALA A 440 6.20 7.24 17.01
C ALA A 440 5.02 7.34 17.99
N THR A 441 4.88 6.40 18.95
CA THR A 441 3.81 6.45 19.95
C THR A 441 3.97 7.58 20.96
N LEU A 442 5.21 7.91 21.32
CA LEU A 442 5.52 9.04 22.20
C LEU A 442 5.64 10.38 21.46
N ASN A 443 5.44 10.36 20.14
CA ASN A 443 5.56 11.54 19.26
C ASN A 443 6.91 12.27 19.41
N ILE A 444 8.00 11.51 19.57
CA ILE A 444 9.35 12.06 19.73
C ILE A 444 9.98 12.28 18.36
N GLN A 445 10.27 13.52 18.03
CA GLN A 445 10.99 13.93 16.83
C GLN A 445 12.40 14.40 17.19
N TYR A 446 13.40 13.59 16.89
CA TYR A 446 14.79 13.97 17.15
C TYR A 446 15.29 14.94 16.07
N LEU A 447 15.70 16.15 16.45
CA LEU A 447 16.11 17.23 15.53
C LEU A 447 15.08 17.56 14.44
N GLY A 448 13.79 17.35 14.70
CA GLY A 448 12.70 17.58 13.75
C GLY A 448 12.54 16.47 12.70
N PHE A 449 13.33 15.40 12.74
CA PHE A 449 13.17 14.25 11.85
C PHE A 449 12.02 13.34 12.30
N HIS A 450 11.30 12.82 11.33
CA HIS A 450 10.30 11.76 11.57
C HIS A 450 10.98 10.52 12.20
N PRO A 451 10.30 9.81 13.12
CA PRO A 451 10.81 8.61 13.80
C PRO A 451 11.49 7.56 12.93
N ILE A 452 11.13 7.46 11.65
CA ILE A 452 11.71 6.49 10.72
C ILE A 452 13.22 6.69 10.51
N VAL A 453 13.70 7.95 10.49
CA VAL A 453 15.11 8.25 10.20
C VAL A 453 16.03 7.69 11.29
N PRO A 454 15.89 8.08 12.58
CA PRO A 454 16.71 7.50 13.63
C PRO A 454 16.50 5.98 13.76
N SER A 455 15.29 5.47 13.52
CA SER A 455 15.01 4.05 13.61
C SER A 455 15.75 3.24 12.55
N LEU A 456 15.78 3.68 11.30
CA LEU A 456 16.54 3.00 10.25
C LEU A 456 18.04 3.11 10.43
N LEU A 457 18.57 4.26 10.89
CA LEU A 457 19.99 4.42 11.16
C LEU A 457 20.46 3.46 12.27
N LEU A 458 19.74 3.41 13.39
CA LEU A 458 20.08 2.52 14.51
C LEU A 458 19.81 1.06 14.18
N SER A 459 18.78 0.75 13.37
CA SER A 459 18.55 -0.59 12.83
C SER A 459 19.71 -1.06 11.95
N LEU A 460 20.27 -0.19 11.10
CA LEU A 460 21.46 -0.51 10.31
C LEU A 460 22.67 -0.78 11.21
N LEU A 461 22.92 0.07 12.18
CA LEU A 461 24.01 -0.14 13.14
C LEU A 461 23.84 -1.46 13.90
N ALA A 462 22.63 -1.76 14.36
CA ALA A 462 22.31 -3.02 15.02
C ALA A 462 22.54 -4.21 14.10
N PHE A 463 22.21 -4.08 12.80
CA PHE A 463 22.53 -5.12 11.80
C PHE A 463 24.04 -5.36 11.73
N LEU A 464 24.83 -4.30 11.55
CA LEU A 464 26.27 -4.40 11.39
C LEU A 464 26.96 -5.01 12.64
N VAL A 465 26.52 -4.58 13.83
CA VAL A 465 27.02 -5.09 15.10
C VAL A 465 26.59 -6.55 15.30
N GLY A 466 25.30 -6.87 15.17
CA GLY A 466 24.78 -8.22 15.33
C GLY A 466 25.39 -9.21 14.33
N ASN A 467 25.72 -8.73 13.13
CA ASN A 467 26.34 -9.56 12.11
C ASN A 467 27.75 -10.04 12.47
N ARG A 468 28.47 -9.36 13.39
CA ARG A 468 29.79 -9.82 13.89
C ARG A 468 29.71 -11.06 14.76
N PHE A 469 28.55 -11.32 15.37
CA PHE A 469 28.33 -12.43 16.31
C PHE A 469 27.70 -13.66 15.68
N GLY A 470 27.43 -13.65 14.36
CA GLY A 470 26.81 -14.76 13.65
C GLY A 470 27.65 -15.28 12.49
N THR A 471 27.34 -16.48 12.04
CA THR A 471 27.91 -17.06 10.81
C THR A 471 26.97 -16.83 9.63
N SER A 472 27.51 -16.40 8.49
CA SER A 472 26.72 -16.27 7.27
C SER A 472 26.43 -17.65 6.69
N VAL A 473 25.18 -17.87 6.30
CA VAL A 473 24.83 -19.00 5.44
C VAL A 473 25.26 -18.62 4.02
N PRO A 474 26.14 -19.41 3.35
CA PRO A 474 26.52 -19.10 1.97
C PRO A 474 25.24 -19.00 1.12
N GLN A 475 25.09 -17.91 0.40
CA GLN A 475 24.17 -17.90 -0.73
C GLN A 475 24.72 -18.97 -1.67
N ALA A 476 24.15 -20.18 -1.62
CA ALA A 476 24.56 -21.26 -2.50
C ALA A 476 24.67 -20.69 -3.90
N THR A 477 25.83 -20.85 -4.50
CA THR A 477 26.34 -20.32 -5.77
C THR A 477 25.26 -20.07 -6.83
N VAL A 478 24.53 -18.96 -6.70
CA VAL A 478 23.29 -18.66 -7.43
C VAL A 478 23.59 -18.03 -8.78
N LEU A 479 24.83 -17.62 -9.02
CA LEU A 479 25.19 -16.80 -10.17
C LEU A 479 25.99 -17.54 -11.25
N THR A 480 26.25 -18.85 -11.13
CA THR A 480 27.17 -19.55 -12.05
C THR A 480 26.50 -20.55 -12.99
N THR A 481 25.20 -20.75 -13.02
CA THR A 481 24.60 -21.81 -13.88
C THR A 481 23.46 -21.38 -14.82
N ASP A 482 23.22 -20.09 -15.04
CA ASP A 482 22.32 -19.67 -16.11
C ASP A 482 23.00 -18.63 -17.02
N LYS A 483 23.77 -19.14 -17.97
CA LYS A 483 24.08 -18.46 -19.25
C LYS A 483 22.92 -18.68 -20.23
#